data_bd51c3a06394068d280ce53bef815d73
#
_entry.id   bd51c3a06394068d280ce53bef815d73
#
_cell.length_a   1.000
_cell.length_b   1.000
_cell.length_c   1.000
_cell.angle_alpha   90.00
_cell.angle_beta   90.00
_cell.angle_gamma   90.00
#
_symmetry.space_group_name_H-M   'P 1'
#
loop_
_entity.id
_entity.type
_entity.pdbx_description
1 polymer ?
#
loop_
_entity_poly.entity_id
_entity_poly.type
_entity_poly.pdbx_seq_one_letter_code
_entity_poly.pdbx_strand_id
1 'polypeptide(L)'
;MKLSQFKFKLPDELIAQHPAKNRDESRLMVINRSTGEIEHHVFKEIINYFDDKDLFVFNDTKVFPARLFGNKEKTGAKIEVFLLRELNEEHRLWDVLVEPARKIRIGNKLYFGEDDSMVAEVIDNTTSRGRTLRFLYDGPHDEFKSTLYKLGETPLPLYINRDVEPDDAERYQCIFARHEGAVVTPAAGLHFSRELFKRMEIKGIESGFVTLHSGLGNFREIDVEDLTKHKMDSEQLIVTPEFVEQLNTTKDEGHKVCAIGTSVLRALESAVSTNGHVKSYNGWTNKFIFPPYDFTVANSMVSNFHMPYSTMLMMVAAFGGYELIFDAYNTAIKEGYHFGAYGDAMLIL
;
A
#
# COMPACT_ATOMS: atom_id res chain seq x y z
N MET A 1 -13.03 -17.11 10.68
CA MET A 1 -13.72 -15.82 10.58
C MET A 1 -14.42 -15.67 9.24
N LYS A 2 -15.47 -14.83 9.21
CA LYS A 2 -16.28 -14.58 8.02
C LYS A 2 -16.06 -13.14 7.52
N LEU A 3 -16.16 -12.95 6.20
CA LEU A 3 -16.06 -11.64 5.57
C LEU A 3 -17.11 -10.65 6.13
N SER A 4 -18.34 -11.12 6.32
CA SER A 4 -19.45 -10.33 6.86
C SER A 4 -19.19 -9.73 8.25
N GLN A 5 -18.24 -10.28 9.02
CA GLN A 5 -17.83 -9.73 10.33
C GLN A 5 -17.02 -8.43 10.20
N PHE A 6 -16.48 -8.12 9.03
CA PHE A 6 -15.71 -6.90 8.75
C PHE A 6 -16.53 -5.80 8.09
N LYS A 7 -17.84 -5.86 8.26
CA LYS A 7 -18.79 -4.85 7.81
C LYS A 7 -18.96 -3.77 8.86
N PHE A 8 -18.93 -2.52 8.41
CA PHE A 8 -19.40 -1.37 9.15
C PHE A 8 -19.97 -0.32 8.20
N LYS A 9 -20.78 0.61 8.69
CA LYS A 9 -21.32 1.69 7.88
C LYS A 9 -20.33 2.86 7.92
N LEU A 10 -19.71 3.15 6.80
CA LEU A 10 -18.84 4.30 6.61
C LEU A 10 -19.59 5.39 5.84
N PRO A 11 -19.80 6.58 6.40
CA PRO A 11 -20.33 7.73 5.67
C PRO A 11 -19.34 8.19 4.59
N ASP A 12 -19.84 8.47 3.37
CA ASP A 12 -19.00 8.84 2.24
C ASP A 12 -18.21 10.14 2.49
N GLU A 13 -18.78 11.06 3.26
CA GLU A 13 -18.14 12.33 3.66
C GLU A 13 -16.88 12.15 4.53
N LEU A 14 -16.71 10.98 5.15
CA LEU A 14 -15.52 10.66 5.93
C LEU A 14 -14.40 10.03 5.09
N ILE A 15 -14.63 9.76 3.81
CA ILE A 15 -13.58 9.28 2.91
C ILE A 15 -12.78 10.48 2.40
N ALA A 16 -11.52 10.60 2.82
CA ALA A 16 -10.67 11.73 2.44
C ALA A 16 -10.42 11.77 0.94
N GLN A 17 -10.79 12.86 0.30
CA GLN A 17 -10.56 13.08 -1.13
C GLN A 17 -9.21 13.78 -1.39
N HIS A 18 -8.70 14.52 -0.41
CA HIS A 18 -7.40 15.22 -0.45
C HIS A 18 -6.60 14.94 0.82
N PRO A 19 -5.27 14.98 0.74
CA PRO A 19 -4.42 14.84 1.93
C PRO A 19 -4.51 16.08 2.82
N ALA A 20 -4.17 15.93 4.10
CA ALA A 20 -3.97 17.05 5.01
C ALA A 20 -2.94 18.05 4.43
N LYS A 21 -3.06 19.34 4.75
CA LYS A 21 -2.16 20.38 4.23
C LYS A 21 -0.68 20.03 4.48
N ASN A 22 -0.34 19.67 5.69
CA ASN A 22 0.99 19.15 6.06
C ASN A 22 0.84 17.66 6.41
N ARG A 23 1.83 16.84 6.02
CA ARG A 23 1.77 15.38 6.16
C ARG A 23 1.54 14.91 7.59
N ASP A 24 2.21 15.54 8.55
CA ASP A 24 2.22 15.16 9.96
C ASP A 24 1.18 15.92 10.83
N GLU A 25 0.23 16.60 10.17
CA GLU A 25 -0.89 17.29 10.83
C GLU A 25 -2.23 16.57 10.71
N SER A 26 -2.27 15.37 10.14
CA SER A 26 -3.44 14.49 10.24
C SER A 26 -3.72 14.13 11.70
N ARG A 27 -4.95 13.73 11.99
CA ARG A 27 -5.30 13.25 13.33
C ARG A 27 -4.66 11.89 13.59
N LEU A 28 -4.33 11.65 14.85
CA LEU A 28 -3.81 10.37 15.33
C LEU A 28 -4.69 9.86 16.47
N MET A 29 -5.26 8.67 16.30
CA MET A 29 -5.90 7.92 17.37
C MET A 29 -4.88 6.94 17.96
N VAL A 30 -4.59 7.07 19.24
CA VAL A 30 -3.73 6.13 19.95
C VAL A 30 -4.58 5.12 20.71
N ILE A 31 -4.31 3.85 20.48
CA ILE A 31 -5.06 2.71 21.02
C ILE A 31 -4.11 1.86 21.84
N ASN A 32 -4.37 1.74 23.13
CA ASN A 32 -3.61 0.86 24.03
C ASN A 32 -4.31 -0.50 24.13
N ARG A 33 -3.71 -1.56 23.60
CA ARG A 33 -4.29 -2.91 23.61
C ARG A 33 -4.42 -3.50 25.02
N SER A 34 -3.56 -3.09 25.93
CA SER A 34 -3.53 -3.64 27.28
C SER A 34 -4.62 -3.06 28.17
N THR A 35 -4.94 -1.76 28.00
CA THR A 35 -5.94 -1.04 28.82
C THR A 35 -7.26 -0.85 28.11
N GLY A 36 -7.29 -0.89 26.76
CA GLY A 36 -8.43 -0.53 25.94
C GLY A 36 -8.63 0.98 25.80
N GLU A 37 -7.73 1.80 26.33
CA GLU A 37 -7.81 3.25 26.26
C GLU A 37 -7.59 3.77 24.84
N ILE A 38 -8.35 4.81 24.49
CA ILE A 38 -8.27 5.53 23.22
C ILE A 38 -7.99 7.00 23.51
N GLU A 39 -6.93 7.52 22.91
CA GLU A 39 -6.53 8.93 22.99
C GLU A 39 -6.56 9.58 21.60
N HIS A 40 -6.71 10.92 21.56
CA HIS A 40 -6.79 11.69 20.33
C HIS A 40 -5.69 12.74 20.30
N HIS A 41 -4.87 12.69 19.22
CA HIS A 41 -3.69 13.52 19.03
C HIS A 41 -3.58 14.03 17.61
N VAL A 42 -2.50 14.78 17.32
CA VAL A 42 -2.02 15.09 15.98
C VAL A 42 -0.84 14.17 15.66
N PHE A 43 -0.69 13.75 14.41
CA PHE A 43 0.27 12.71 14.02
C PHE A 43 1.71 13.01 14.45
N LYS A 44 2.16 14.27 14.36
CA LYS A 44 3.50 14.68 14.80
C LYS A 44 3.83 14.41 16.26
N GLU A 45 2.82 14.10 17.09
CA GLU A 45 2.97 13.74 18.50
C GLU A 45 3.31 12.25 18.71
N ILE A 46 3.29 11.44 17.64
CA ILE A 46 3.58 10.00 17.70
C ILE A 46 4.89 9.67 18.41
N ILE A 47 5.92 10.51 18.25
CA ILE A 47 7.23 10.34 18.87
C ILE A 47 7.18 10.34 20.41
N ASN A 48 6.11 10.85 21.02
CA ASN A 48 5.96 10.88 22.48
C ASN A 48 5.75 9.49 23.09
N TYR A 49 5.38 8.50 22.30
CA TYR A 49 5.15 7.10 22.70
C TYR A 49 6.36 6.20 22.55
N PHE A 50 7.48 6.74 22.06
CA PHE A 50 8.70 5.99 21.75
C PHE A 50 9.93 6.64 22.37
N ASP A 51 10.95 5.85 22.59
CA ASP A 51 12.18 6.24 23.26
C ASP A 51 13.40 6.06 22.37
N ASP A 52 14.57 6.43 22.88
CA ASP A 52 15.87 6.20 22.23
C ASP A 52 16.04 4.73 21.85
N LYS A 53 16.54 4.46 20.64
CA LYS A 53 16.74 3.15 20.03
C LYS A 53 15.47 2.34 19.68
N ASP A 54 14.27 2.86 19.93
CA ASP A 54 13.08 2.26 19.35
C ASP A 54 13.14 2.37 17.81
N LEU A 55 12.66 1.35 17.10
CA LEU A 55 12.80 1.23 15.64
C LEU A 55 11.45 1.42 14.95
N PHE A 56 11.37 2.40 14.05
CA PHE A 56 10.27 2.53 13.10
C PHE A 56 10.65 1.85 11.78
N VAL A 57 9.84 0.90 11.36
CA VAL A 57 10.04 0.16 10.10
C VAL A 57 9.10 0.70 9.04
N PHE A 58 9.66 1.10 7.92
CA PHE A 58 8.96 1.69 6.77
C PHE A 58 9.00 0.78 5.55
N ASN A 59 8.04 0.95 4.65
CA ASN A 59 8.07 0.36 3.32
C ASN A 59 8.51 1.43 2.32
N ASP A 60 9.71 1.29 1.75
CA ASP A 60 10.33 2.26 0.85
C ASP A 60 9.99 2.05 -0.63
N THR A 61 8.95 1.28 -0.91
CA THR A 61 8.45 1.13 -2.27
C THR A 61 8.03 2.46 -2.87
N LYS A 62 8.26 2.62 -4.18
CA LYS A 62 7.90 3.82 -4.93
C LYS A 62 6.79 3.50 -5.92
N VAL A 63 5.73 4.31 -5.87
CA VAL A 63 4.61 4.25 -6.81
C VAL A 63 5.01 4.88 -8.13
N PHE A 64 4.62 4.26 -9.25
CA PHE A 64 4.79 4.81 -10.58
C PHE A 64 3.44 5.20 -11.21
N PRO A 65 3.40 6.08 -12.22
CA PRO A 65 2.17 6.52 -12.87
C PRO A 65 1.60 5.38 -13.72
N ALA A 66 0.74 4.57 -13.12
CA ALA A 66 0.31 3.28 -13.63
C ALA A 66 -0.97 3.32 -14.47
N ARG A 67 -1.72 4.42 -14.48
CA ARG A 67 -3.01 4.52 -15.16
C ARG A 67 -2.85 5.21 -16.50
N LEU A 68 -3.12 4.47 -17.60
CA LEU A 68 -3.02 4.95 -18.97
C LEU A 68 -4.40 5.04 -19.59
N PHE A 69 -4.67 6.13 -20.29
CA PHE A 69 -5.86 6.30 -21.13
C PHE A 69 -5.47 6.30 -22.61
N GLY A 70 -6.25 5.61 -23.40
CA GLY A 70 -5.95 5.46 -24.83
C GLY A 70 -7.16 5.05 -25.64
N ASN A 71 -6.89 4.60 -26.87
CA ASN A 71 -7.91 4.20 -27.82
C ASN A 71 -7.60 2.85 -28.44
N LYS A 72 -8.65 2.08 -28.68
CA LYS A 72 -8.53 0.81 -29.38
C LYS A 72 -8.43 1.01 -30.87
N GLU A 73 -7.53 0.28 -31.53
CA GLU A 73 -7.42 0.21 -32.99
C GLU A 73 -8.79 -0.01 -33.69
N LYS A 74 -8.95 0.52 -34.87
CA LYS A 74 -10.12 0.38 -35.75
C LYS A 74 -11.42 1.02 -35.27
N THR A 75 -11.68 1.00 -33.99
CA THR A 75 -12.97 1.52 -33.45
C THR A 75 -12.83 2.88 -32.79
N GLY A 76 -11.61 3.30 -32.43
CA GLY A 76 -11.36 4.51 -31.65
C GLY A 76 -11.99 4.50 -30.26
N ALA A 77 -12.48 3.33 -29.81
CA ALA A 77 -13.13 3.21 -28.51
C ALA A 77 -12.14 3.56 -27.39
N LYS A 78 -12.54 4.44 -26.47
CA LYS A 78 -11.75 4.78 -25.28
C LYS A 78 -11.52 3.55 -24.42
N ILE A 79 -10.28 3.42 -23.94
CA ILE A 79 -9.85 2.34 -23.06
C ILE A 79 -9.00 2.89 -21.92
N GLU A 80 -9.02 2.18 -20.79
CA GLU A 80 -8.10 2.38 -19.69
C GLU A 80 -7.22 1.13 -19.54
N VAL A 81 -5.93 1.35 -19.34
CA VAL A 81 -4.95 0.32 -19.00
C VAL A 81 -4.30 0.69 -17.68
N PHE A 82 -4.37 -0.23 -16.72
CA PHE A 82 -3.74 -0.08 -15.43
C PHE A 82 -2.54 -1.02 -15.37
N LEU A 83 -1.34 -0.44 -15.37
CA LEU A 83 -0.07 -1.17 -15.31
C LEU A 83 0.09 -1.80 -13.92
N LEU A 84 0.45 -3.06 -13.85
CA LEU A 84 0.70 -3.77 -12.59
C LEU A 84 2.18 -4.00 -12.36
N ARG A 85 2.85 -4.64 -13.32
CA ARG A 85 4.27 -4.93 -13.26
C ARG A 85 4.85 -5.23 -14.64
N GLU A 86 6.13 -4.97 -14.80
CA GLU A 86 6.90 -5.42 -15.96
C GLU A 86 7.25 -6.90 -15.79
N LEU A 87 6.91 -7.70 -16.80
CA LEU A 87 7.18 -9.14 -16.83
C LEU A 87 8.51 -9.46 -17.50
N ASN A 88 8.85 -8.68 -18.52
CA ASN A 88 10.07 -8.86 -19.29
C ASN A 88 10.50 -7.53 -19.90
N GLU A 89 11.68 -7.06 -19.54
CA GLU A 89 12.25 -5.80 -19.99
C GLU A 89 12.64 -5.82 -21.48
N GLU A 90 13.29 -6.90 -21.93
CA GLU A 90 13.76 -7.03 -23.31
C GLU A 90 12.61 -7.01 -24.32
N HIS A 91 11.51 -7.70 -23.97
CA HIS A 91 10.33 -7.80 -24.84
C HIS A 91 9.24 -6.79 -24.49
N ARG A 92 9.47 -5.91 -23.50
CA ARG A 92 8.52 -4.89 -23.01
C ARG A 92 7.15 -5.46 -22.70
N LEU A 93 7.14 -6.61 -22.01
CA LEU A 93 5.93 -7.29 -21.58
C LEU A 93 5.48 -6.77 -20.22
N TRP A 94 4.21 -6.43 -20.13
CA TRP A 94 3.60 -5.93 -18.92
C TRP A 94 2.33 -6.71 -18.57
N ASP A 95 2.19 -7.02 -17.28
CA ASP A 95 0.93 -7.48 -16.71
C ASP A 95 0.09 -6.24 -16.38
N VAL A 96 -1.17 -6.23 -16.83
CA VAL A 96 -2.05 -5.06 -16.73
C VAL A 96 -3.50 -5.46 -16.47
N LEU A 97 -4.28 -4.52 -15.91
CA LEU A 97 -5.73 -4.56 -15.98
C LEU A 97 -6.23 -3.66 -17.12
N VAL A 98 -7.37 -4.00 -17.71
CA VAL A 98 -7.94 -3.22 -18.80
C VAL A 98 -9.43 -2.97 -18.59
N GLU A 99 -9.90 -1.80 -19.04
CA GLU A 99 -11.31 -1.44 -19.03
C GLU A 99 -11.69 -0.76 -20.37
N PRO A 100 -12.77 -1.14 -21.07
CA PRO A 100 -13.67 -2.27 -20.77
C PRO A 100 -13.10 -3.63 -21.23
N ALA A 101 -12.92 -4.55 -20.30
CA ALA A 101 -12.24 -5.82 -20.54
C ALA A 101 -12.85 -6.69 -21.66
N ARG A 102 -14.18 -6.66 -21.80
CA ARG A 102 -14.90 -7.45 -22.82
C ARG A 102 -14.56 -7.02 -24.24
N LYS A 103 -14.14 -5.77 -24.46
CA LYS A 103 -13.81 -5.19 -25.77
C LYS A 103 -12.35 -5.33 -26.14
N ILE A 104 -11.48 -5.67 -25.19
CA ILE A 104 -10.01 -5.75 -25.36
C ILE A 104 -9.61 -7.21 -25.39
N ARG A 105 -9.24 -7.71 -26.59
CA ARG A 105 -8.96 -9.13 -26.89
C ARG A 105 -7.53 -9.29 -27.42
N ILE A 106 -7.02 -10.51 -27.33
CA ILE A 106 -5.73 -10.89 -27.92
C ILE A 106 -5.65 -10.44 -29.39
N GLY A 107 -4.53 -9.86 -29.78
CA GLY A 107 -4.28 -9.30 -31.10
C GLY A 107 -4.79 -7.88 -31.32
N ASN A 108 -5.51 -7.29 -30.34
CA ASN A 108 -5.87 -5.87 -30.45
C ASN A 108 -4.64 -4.98 -30.21
N LYS A 109 -4.54 -3.88 -30.97
CA LYS A 109 -3.60 -2.81 -30.70
C LYS A 109 -4.31 -1.67 -29.95
N LEU A 110 -3.60 -1.13 -28.98
CA LEU A 110 -4.02 -0.05 -28.10
C LEU A 110 -3.07 1.13 -28.30
N TYR A 111 -3.61 2.31 -28.50
CA TYR A 111 -2.87 3.53 -28.83
C TYR A 111 -2.98 4.54 -27.69
N PHE A 112 -1.86 5.12 -27.31
CA PHE A 112 -1.75 6.07 -26.20
C PHE A 112 -0.98 7.32 -26.66
N GLY A 113 -1.36 8.47 -26.07
CA GLY A 113 -0.82 9.79 -26.44
C GLY A 113 -1.54 10.45 -27.61
N GLU A 114 -1.36 11.75 -27.75
CA GLU A 114 -2.05 12.54 -28.77
C GLU A 114 -1.67 12.13 -30.21
N ASP A 115 -0.41 11.73 -30.40
CA ASP A 115 0.16 11.34 -31.71
C ASP A 115 0.42 9.82 -31.80
N ASP A 116 -0.33 9.00 -31.06
CA ASP A 116 -0.11 7.56 -30.98
C ASP A 116 1.36 7.22 -30.64
N SER A 117 1.96 8.05 -29.79
CA SER A 117 3.39 7.97 -29.42
C SER A 117 3.77 6.67 -28.70
N MET A 118 2.77 5.94 -28.20
CA MET A 118 2.93 4.64 -27.58
C MET A 118 1.87 3.67 -28.08
N VAL A 119 2.28 2.51 -28.53
CA VAL A 119 1.38 1.44 -28.99
C VAL A 119 1.65 0.17 -28.22
N ALA A 120 0.59 -0.53 -27.82
CA ALA A 120 0.70 -1.84 -27.20
C ALA A 120 -0.18 -2.87 -27.92
N GLU A 121 0.28 -4.11 -27.96
CA GLU A 121 -0.45 -5.25 -28.48
C GLU A 121 -0.86 -6.17 -27.33
N VAL A 122 -2.11 -6.59 -27.32
CA VAL A 122 -2.62 -7.58 -26.36
C VAL A 122 -2.16 -8.96 -26.81
N ILE A 123 -1.30 -9.60 -26.01
CA ILE A 123 -0.75 -10.92 -26.38
C ILE A 123 -1.33 -12.08 -25.56
N ASP A 124 -1.89 -11.81 -24.37
CA ASP A 124 -2.51 -12.85 -23.55
C ASP A 124 -3.60 -12.29 -22.63
N ASN A 125 -4.48 -13.18 -22.16
CA ASN A 125 -5.49 -12.92 -21.13
C ASN A 125 -5.09 -13.64 -19.84
N THR A 126 -4.87 -12.91 -18.77
CA THR A 126 -4.42 -13.49 -17.48
C THR A 126 -5.58 -13.73 -16.52
N THR A 127 -6.54 -12.81 -16.46
CA THR A 127 -7.77 -12.90 -15.64
C THR A 127 -8.95 -12.29 -16.40
N SER A 128 -10.11 -12.20 -15.76
CA SER A 128 -11.31 -11.56 -16.38
C SER A 128 -11.05 -10.13 -16.86
N ARG A 129 -10.23 -9.35 -16.13
CA ARG A 129 -9.79 -7.98 -16.48
C ARG A 129 -8.30 -7.91 -16.82
N GLY A 130 -7.53 -8.93 -16.54
CA GLY A 130 -6.08 -8.98 -16.74
C GLY A 130 -5.69 -9.30 -18.17
N ARG A 131 -4.62 -8.65 -18.63
CA ARG A 131 -3.99 -8.85 -19.94
C ARG A 131 -2.48 -8.83 -19.79
N THR A 132 -1.80 -9.50 -20.70
CA THR A 132 -0.38 -9.23 -20.98
C THR A 132 -0.31 -8.35 -22.21
N LEU A 133 0.33 -7.18 -22.06
CA LEU A 133 0.62 -6.27 -23.16
C LEU A 133 2.07 -6.36 -23.57
N ARG A 134 2.33 -6.27 -24.88
CA ARG A 134 3.64 -5.99 -25.45
C ARG A 134 3.64 -4.58 -26.01
N PHE A 135 4.46 -3.70 -25.42
CA PHE A 135 4.65 -2.36 -25.97
C PHE A 135 5.56 -2.39 -27.19
N LEU A 136 5.10 -1.76 -28.25
CA LEU A 136 5.82 -1.65 -29.52
C LEU A 136 6.57 -0.31 -29.53
N TYR A 137 7.81 -0.33 -29.12
CA TYR A 137 8.63 0.88 -28.99
C TYR A 137 10.08 0.58 -29.43
N ASP A 138 10.60 1.36 -30.35
CA ASP A 138 11.97 1.26 -30.79
C ASP A 138 12.84 2.26 -30.03
N GLY A 139 13.77 1.78 -29.22
CA GLY A 139 14.63 2.63 -28.41
C GLY A 139 15.08 1.96 -27.11
N PRO A 140 15.94 2.61 -26.32
CA PRO A 140 16.39 2.13 -25.04
C PRO A 140 15.24 1.96 -24.03
N HIS A 141 15.41 1.05 -23.07
CA HIS A 141 14.41 0.77 -22.05
C HIS A 141 14.08 2.01 -21.21
N ASP A 142 15.07 2.81 -20.84
CA ASP A 142 14.87 4.02 -20.04
C ASP A 142 14.04 5.08 -20.79
N GLU A 143 14.23 5.22 -22.08
CA GLU A 143 13.41 6.11 -22.90
C GLU A 143 11.97 5.60 -23.03
N PHE A 144 11.81 4.30 -23.23
CA PHE A 144 10.51 3.64 -23.22
C PHE A 144 9.77 3.91 -21.90
N LYS A 145 10.39 3.64 -20.77
CA LYS A 145 9.77 3.89 -19.44
C LYS A 145 9.46 5.38 -19.22
N SER A 146 10.37 6.26 -19.60
CA SER A 146 10.15 7.71 -19.52
C SER A 146 8.93 8.15 -20.33
N THR A 147 8.79 7.63 -21.55
CA THR A 147 7.64 7.93 -22.42
C THR A 147 6.35 7.36 -21.83
N LEU A 148 6.39 6.10 -21.39
CA LEU A 148 5.24 5.42 -20.76
C LEU A 148 4.74 6.19 -19.53
N TYR A 149 5.65 6.65 -18.68
CA TYR A 149 5.32 7.35 -17.44
C TYR A 149 4.83 8.79 -17.66
N LYS A 150 5.24 9.43 -18.75
CA LYS A 150 4.67 10.75 -19.15
C LYS A 150 3.20 10.64 -19.57
N LEU A 151 2.79 9.49 -20.09
CA LEU A 151 1.41 9.21 -20.48
C LEU A 151 0.56 8.72 -19.31
N GLY A 152 1.18 8.24 -18.25
CA GLY A 152 0.51 7.67 -17.09
C GLY A 152 0.10 8.72 -16.06
N GLU A 153 -0.96 8.39 -15.33
CA GLU A 153 -1.45 9.16 -14.19
C GLU A 153 -1.18 8.42 -12.87
N THR A 154 -1.12 9.19 -11.78
CA THR A 154 -1.02 8.65 -10.42
C THR A 154 -2.18 7.69 -10.16
N PRO A 155 -1.91 6.44 -9.70
CA PRO A 155 -2.94 5.41 -9.53
C PRO A 155 -3.74 5.60 -8.23
N LEU A 156 -4.48 6.70 -8.12
CA LEU A 156 -5.34 6.94 -6.95
C LEU A 156 -6.35 5.81 -6.78
N PRO A 157 -6.66 5.40 -5.53
CA PRO A 157 -7.72 4.44 -5.27
C PRO A 157 -9.09 4.93 -5.76
N LEU A 158 -9.97 4.00 -6.17
CA LEU A 158 -11.28 4.33 -6.73
C LEU A 158 -12.23 5.08 -5.78
N TYR A 159 -12.02 4.96 -4.46
CA TYR A 159 -12.81 5.70 -3.47
C TYR A 159 -12.43 7.19 -3.39
N ILE A 160 -11.29 7.60 -3.97
CA ILE A 160 -10.97 9.01 -4.25
C ILE A 160 -11.67 9.36 -5.56
N ASN A 161 -12.89 9.90 -5.44
CA ASN A 161 -13.79 10.13 -6.56
C ASN A 161 -13.64 11.55 -7.12
N ARG A 162 -12.47 11.83 -7.67
CA ARG A 162 -12.11 13.06 -8.38
C ARG A 162 -11.02 12.78 -9.40
N ASP A 163 -10.82 13.70 -10.32
CA ASP A 163 -9.68 13.63 -11.24
C ASP A 163 -8.36 13.75 -10.49
N VAL A 164 -7.31 13.18 -11.09
CA VAL A 164 -5.95 13.30 -10.58
C VAL A 164 -5.47 14.74 -10.74
N GLU A 165 -4.94 15.30 -9.64
CA GLU A 165 -4.39 16.65 -9.60
C GLU A 165 -2.86 16.60 -9.71
N PRO A 166 -2.20 17.69 -10.18
CA PRO A 166 -0.73 17.71 -10.31
C PRO A 166 0.03 17.35 -9.02
N ASP A 167 -0.51 17.76 -7.87
CA ASP A 167 0.10 17.50 -6.56
C ASP A 167 0.02 16.02 -6.15
N ASP A 168 -0.88 15.23 -6.73
CA ASP A 168 -1.03 13.81 -6.36
C ASP A 168 0.24 13.00 -6.66
N ALA A 169 0.99 13.35 -7.67
CA ALA A 169 2.26 12.68 -7.99
C ALA A 169 3.27 12.74 -6.83
N GLU A 170 3.28 13.85 -6.07
CA GLU A 170 4.10 14.02 -4.89
C GLU A 170 3.37 13.55 -3.61
N ARG A 171 2.08 13.85 -3.49
CA ARG A 171 1.33 13.61 -2.25
C ARG A 171 0.93 12.15 -2.07
N TYR A 172 0.71 11.39 -3.15
CA TYR A 172 0.48 9.94 -3.13
C TYR A 172 1.80 9.16 -3.16
N GLN A 173 2.85 9.72 -2.56
CA GLN A 173 4.19 9.14 -2.47
C GLN A 173 4.80 9.44 -1.10
N CYS A 174 5.43 8.42 -0.48
CA CYS A 174 6.20 8.63 0.73
C CYS A 174 7.48 9.42 0.42
N ILE A 175 7.89 10.30 1.33
CA ILE A 175 9.11 11.11 1.13
C ILE A 175 10.40 10.27 1.09
N PHE A 176 10.35 9.05 1.60
CA PHE A 176 11.46 8.08 1.63
C PHE A 176 11.33 6.99 0.55
N ALA A 177 10.37 7.09 -0.37
CA ALA A 177 10.19 6.13 -1.46
C ALA A 177 11.44 6.06 -2.35
N ARG A 178 11.94 4.83 -2.60
CA ARG A 178 13.19 4.56 -3.33
C ARG A 178 13.03 3.57 -4.47
N HIS A 179 12.43 2.41 -4.19
CA HIS A 179 12.39 1.27 -5.09
C HIS A 179 11.05 1.21 -5.82
N GLU A 180 11.08 1.53 -7.11
CA GLU A 180 9.90 1.54 -7.96
C GLU A 180 9.34 0.13 -8.18
N GLY A 181 8.02 0.00 -8.18
CA GLY A 181 7.33 -1.27 -8.44
C GLY A 181 5.92 -1.37 -7.84
N ALA A 182 5.48 -0.36 -7.09
CA ALA A 182 4.15 -0.35 -6.49
C ALA A 182 3.15 0.47 -7.30
N VAL A 183 1.88 0.07 -7.23
CA VAL A 183 0.73 0.83 -7.72
C VAL A 183 -0.16 1.32 -6.57
N VAL A 184 0.18 0.97 -5.33
CA VAL A 184 -0.46 1.45 -4.10
C VAL A 184 0.61 1.98 -3.16
N THR A 185 0.43 3.20 -2.69
CA THR A 185 1.33 3.79 -1.69
C THR A 185 1.15 3.15 -0.31
N PRO A 186 2.23 2.96 0.48
CA PRO A 186 2.10 2.60 1.90
C PRO A 186 1.55 3.80 2.68
N ALA A 187 0.21 3.89 2.77
CA ALA A 187 -0.50 5.09 3.20
C ALA A 187 -0.08 5.62 4.58
N ALA A 188 0.25 4.74 5.53
CA ALA A 188 0.75 5.15 6.84
C ALA A 188 2.07 5.94 6.76
N GLY A 189 2.89 5.67 5.76
CA GLY A 189 4.12 6.41 5.49
C GLY A 189 3.90 7.83 4.97
N LEU A 190 2.72 8.13 4.42
CA LEU A 190 2.37 9.46 3.91
C LEU A 190 2.31 10.52 5.01
N HIS A 191 2.07 10.11 6.26
CA HIS A 191 2.00 11.01 7.41
C HIS A 191 3.36 11.54 7.88
N PHE A 192 4.46 10.94 7.41
CA PHE A 192 5.80 11.33 7.82
C PHE A 192 6.33 12.49 6.98
N SER A 193 6.66 13.60 7.66
CA SER A 193 7.34 14.76 7.08
C SER A 193 8.86 14.67 7.29
N ARG A 194 9.63 15.46 6.54
CA ARG A 194 11.09 15.60 6.77
C ARG A 194 11.38 16.13 8.15
N GLU A 195 10.54 17.04 8.64
CA GLU A 195 10.66 17.59 9.98
C GLU A 195 10.44 16.52 11.05
N LEU A 196 9.42 15.68 10.90
CA LEU A 196 9.16 14.58 11.82
C LEU A 196 10.33 13.58 11.85
N PHE A 197 10.91 13.22 10.70
CA PHE A 197 12.12 12.39 10.65
C PHE A 197 13.28 13.03 11.40
N LYS A 198 13.49 14.34 11.25
CA LYS A 198 14.54 15.05 11.98
C LYS A 198 14.32 15.03 13.50
N ARG A 199 13.08 15.16 13.94
CA ARG A 199 12.72 15.07 15.36
C ARG A 199 12.90 13.64 15.91
N MET A 200 12.61 12.62 15.11
CA MET A 200 12.89 11.20 15.43
C MET A 200 14.40 10.99 15.64
N GLU A 201 15.23 11.47 14.69
CA GLU A 201 16.68 11.38 14.77
C GLU A 201 17.23 12.05 16.05
N ILE A 202 16.77 13.25 16.37
CA ILE A 202 17.16 13.97 17.60
C ILE A 202 16.77 13.20 18.86
N LYS A 203 15.63 12.51 18.84
CA LYS A 203 15.16 11.70 19.97
C LYS A 203 15.86 10.34 20.06
N GLY A 204 16.61 9.94 19.03
CA GLY A 204 17.27 8.62 18.93
C GLY A 204 16.38 7.49 18.45
N ILE A 205 15.18 7.80 17.91
CA ILE A 205 14.32 6.80 17.29
C ILE A 205 14.92 6.43 15.93
N GLU A 206 15.19 5.15 15.75
CA GLU A 206 15.80 4.62 14.52
C GLU A 206 14.78 4.37 13.41
N SER A 207 15.26 4.37 12.17
CA SER A 207 14.48 4.08 10.98
C SER A 207 15.07 2.89 10.23
N GLY A 208 14.24 1.89 9.93
CA GLY A 208 14.58 0.75 9.12
C GLY A 208 13.62 0.60 7.93
N PHE A 209 14.04 -0.11 6.88
CA PHE A 209 13.27 -0.17 5.64
C PHE A 209 13.15 -1.60 5.12
N VAL A 210 11.94 -1.93 4.68
CA VAL A 210 11.64 -3.09 3.83
C VAL A 210 11.07 -2.60 2.50
N THR A 211 11.14 -3.40 1.47
CA THR A 211 10.48 -3.11 0.18
C THR A 211 9.42 -4.16 -0.08
N LEU A 212 8.16 -3.75 -0.10
CA LEU A 212 7.05 -4.59 -0.54
C LEU A 212 6.26 -3.83 -1.60
N HIS A 213 6.28 -4.35 -2.84
CA HIS A 213 5.59 -3.75 -3.96
C HIS A 213 4.12 -4.14 -3.94
N SER A 214 3.28 -3.25 -3.39
CA SER A 214 1.83 -3.46 -3.32
C SER A 214 1.19 -3.31 -4.71
N GLY A 215 0.44 -4.32 -5.10
CA GLY A 215 -0.11 -4.48 -6.44
C GLY A 215 -1.58 -4.83 -6.48
N LEU A 216 -1.92 -5.78 -7.35
CA LEU A 216 -3.28 -6.17 -7.73
C LEU A 216 -4.20 -6.54 -6.55
N GLY A 217 -3.66 -7.17 -5.51
CA GLY A 217 -4.43 -7.63 -4.36
C GLY A 217 -5.19 -6.53 -3.62
N ASN A 218 -4.75 -5.28 -3.75
CA ASN A 218 -5.41 -4.13 -3.15
C ASN A 218 -6.63 -3.62 -3.95
N PHE A 219 -6.78 -4.07 -5.19
CA PHE A 219 -7.90 -3.72 -6.08
C PHE A 219 -8.91 -4.87 -6.27
N ARG A 220 -8.63 -6.01 -5.65
CA ARG A 220 -9.45 -7.21 -5.75
C ARG A 220 -10.32 -7.36 -4.52
N GLU A 221 -11.61 -7.41 -4.74
CA GLU A 221 -12.57 -7.69 -3.67
C GLU A 221 -12.44 -9.15 -3.21
N ILE A 222 -12.67 -9.37 -1.92
CA ILE A 222 -12.79 -10.71 -1.36
C ILE A 222 -14.15 -11.25 -1.77
N ASP A 223 -14.17 -12.36 -2.52
CA ASP A 223 -15.34 -12.99 -3.09
C ASP A 223 -15.82 -14.24 -2.35
N VAL A 224 -15.24 -14.51 -1.18
CA VAL A 224 -15.54 -15.67 -0.33
C VAL A 224 -15.96 -15.21 1.07
N GLU A 225 -16.99 -15.86 1.64
CA GLU A 225 -17.44 -15.56 3.01
C GLU A 225 -16.51 -16.16 4.06
N ASP A 226 -15.97 -17.33 3.83
CA ASP A 226 -14.98 -17.96 4.71
C ASP A 226 -13.58 -17.48 4.34
N LEU A 227 -12.98 -16.63 5.21
CA LEU A 227 -11.68 -16.02 4.96
C LEU A 227 -10.53 -17.00 4.80
N THR A 228 -10.66 -18.22 5.33
CA THR A 228 -9.64 -19.28 5.13
C THR A 228 -9.52 -19.74 3.68
N LYS A 229 -10.53 -19.45 2.86
CA LYS A 229 -10.58 -19.79 1.43
C LYS A 229 -10.06 -18.68 0.52
N HIS A 230 -9.87 -17.46 1.05
CA HIS A 230 -9.31 -16.35 0.28
C HIS A 230 -7.83 -16.58 -0.02
N LYS A 231 -7.45 -16.32 -1.25
CA LYS A 231 -6.05 -16.37 -1.71
C LYS A 231 -5.59 -14.96 -2.06
N MET A 232 -4.64 -14.46 -1.28
CA MET A 232 -3.95 -13.21 -1.60
C MET A 232 -3.12 -13.34 -2.87
N ASP A 233 -3.11 -12.30 -3.67
CA ASP A 233 -2.16 -12.19 -4.78
C ASP A 233 -0.74 -12.07 -4.22
N SER A 234 0.22 -12.64 -4.97
CA SER A 234 1.63 -12.57 -4.60
C SER A 234 2.20 -11.19 -4.90
N GLU A 235 2.92 -10.64 -3.95
CA GLU A 235 3.62 -9.36 -4.06
C GLU A 235 5.10 -9.55 -3.76
N GLN A 236 5.95 -8.82 -4.49
CA GLN A 236 7.40 -8.90 -4.31
C GLN A 236 7.82 -8.26 -3.00
N LEU A 237 8.63 -8.98 -2.24
CA LEU A 237 9.15 -8.57 -0.94
C LEU A 237 10.67 -8.68 -0.91
N ILE A 238 11.33 -7.62 -0.45
CA ILE A 238 12.76 -7.57 -0.21
C ILE A 238 13.01 -7.11 1.23
N VAL A 239 13.76 -7.93 1.97
CA VAL A 239 14.24 -7.65 3.33
C VAL A 239 15.75 -7.86 3.31
N THR A 240 16.51 -6.78 3.44
CA THR A 240 17.96 -6.82 3.28
C THR A 240 18.68 -7.37 4.51
N PRO A 241 19.89 -7.96 4.37
CA PRO A 241 20.68 -8.44 5.52
C PRO A 241 20.98 -7.34 6.55
N GLU A 242 21.27 -6.12 6.09
CA GLU A 242 21.60 -4.98 6.96
C GLU A 242 20.42 -4.60 7.83
N PHE A 243 19.20 -4.55 7.23
CA PHE A 243 17.98 -4.28 7.99
C PHE A 243 17.68 -5.42 8.98
N VAL A 244 17.92 -6.67 8.60
CA VAL A 244 17.74 -7.84 9.49
C VAL A 244 18.62 -7.72 10.73
N GLU A 245 19.88 -7.34 10.58
CA GLU A 245 20.80 -7.13 11.69
C GLU A 245 20.28 -6.02 12.62
N GLN A 246 19.91 -4.86 12.08
CA GLN A 246 19.34 -3.76 12.84
C GLN A 246 18.09 -4.19 13.62
N LEU A 247 17.12 -4.81 12.94
CA LEU A 247 15.85 -5.20 13.56
C LEU A 247 16.03 -6.23 14.67
N ASN A 248 16.83 -7.28 14.42
CA ASN A 248 17.03 -8.33 15.41
C ASN A 248 17.80 -7.81 16.62
N THR A 249 18.80 -6.93 16.43
CA THR A 249 19.49 -6.26 17.53
C THR A 249 18.52 -5.43 18.37
N THR A 250 17.67 -4.60 17.74
CA THR A 250 16.64 -3.82 18.44
C THR A 250 15.74 -4.70 19.32
N LYS A 251 15.31 -5.85 18.79
CA LYS A 251 14.48 -6.81 19.54
C LYS A 251 15.24 -7.45 20.71
N ASP A 252 16.47 -7.88 20.48
CA ASP A 252 17.30 -8.57 21.49
C ASP A 252 17.69 -7.63 22.62
N GLU A 253 17.85 -6.34 22.35
CA GLU A 253 18.04 -5.27 23.35
C GLU A 253 16.75 -4.86 24.07
N GLY A 254 15.59 -5.35 23.65
CA GLY A 254 14.29 -5.10 24.29
C GLY A 254 13.64 -3.77 23.92
N HIS A 255 14.11 -3.13 22.83
CA HIS A 255 13.51 -1.91 22.30
C HIS A 255 12.23 -2.21 21.48
N LYS A 256 11.40 -1.18 21.29
CA LYS A 256 10.14 -1.32 20.54
C LYS A 256 10.41 -1.36 19.04
N VAL A 257 9.65 -2.19 18.35
CA VAL A 257 9.57 -2.23 16.88
C VAL A 257 8.17 -1.80 16.45
N CYS A 258 8.08 -0.67 15.77
CA CYS A 258 6.83 -0.12 15.26
C CYS A 258 6.73 -0.34 13.74
N ALA A 259 5.75 -1.11 13.29
CA ALA A 259 5.46 -1.28 11.87
C ALA A 259 4.66 -0.09 11.33
N ILE A 260 5.22 0.65 10.39
CA ILE A 260 4.55 1.78 9.75
C ILE A 260 3.77 1.27 8.54
N GLY A 261 2.53 0.88 8.79
CA GLY A 261 1.59 0.36 7.80
C GLY A 261 1.42 -1.16 7.79
N THR A 262 0.29 -1.59 7.26
CA THR A 262 -0.06 -3.01 7.11
C THR A 262 0.91 -3.75 6.17
N SER A 263 1.45 -3.08 5.15
CA SER A 263 2.44 -3.67 4.25
C SER A 263 3.73 -4.04 4.98
N VAL A 264 4.19 -3.21 5.91
CA VAL A 264 5.36 -3.50 6.74
C VAL A 264 5.08 -4.67 7.66
N LEU A 265 3.94 -4.65 8.36
CA LEU A 265 3.55 -5.74 9.26
C LEU A 265 3.53 -7.09 8.53
N ARG A 266 2.95 -7.12 7.32
CA ARG A 266 2.93 -8.31 6.46
C ARG A 266 4.33 -8.72 6.00
N ALA A 267 5.18 -7.75 5.66
CA ALA A 267 6.58 -8.02 5.27
C ALA A 267 7.37 -8.70 6.40
N LEU A 268 7.29 -8.15 7.61
CA LEU A 268 7.97 -8.69 8.78
C LEU A 268 7.50 -10.11 9.11
N GLU A 269 6.19 -10.34 9.13
CA GLU A 269 5.62 -11.67 9.41
C GLU A 269 5.81 -12.67 8.24
N SER A 270 6.14 -12.20 7.04
CA SER A 270 6.53 -13.08 5.92
C SER A 270 8.00 -13.52 6.00
N ALA A 271 8.85 -12.72 6.63
CA ALA A 271 10.28 -12.96 6.73
C ALA A 271 10.72 -13.54 8.10
N VAL A 272 9.78 -13.70 9.05
CA VAL A 272 10.08 -14.22 10.39
C VAL A 272 10.38 -15.72 10.36
N SER A 273 11.36 -16.13 11.13
CA SER A 273 11.73 -17.52 11.37
C SER A 273 11.10 -18.08 12.64
N THR A 274 11.20 -19.39 12.84
CA THR A 274 10.60 -20.09 13.98
C THR A 274 11.11 -19.65 15.34
N ASN A 275 12.29 -19.03 15.41
CA ASN A 275 12.86 -18.47 16.64
C ASN A 275 12.46 -17.01 16.90
N GLY A 276 11.55 -16.45 16.07
CA GLY A 276 11.05 -15.08 16.23
C GLY A 276 11.98 -13.98 15.66
N HIS A 277 13.14 -14.34 15.08
CA HIS A 277 13.99 -13.41 14.36
C HIS A 277 13.59 -13.30 12.88
N VAL A 278 13.76 -12.13 12.31
CA VAL A 278 13.58 -11.91 10.87
C VAL A 278 14.81 -12.40 10.12
N LYS A 279 14.61 -12.95 8.93
CA LYS A 279 15.67 -13.35 7.99
C LYS A 279 15.64 -12.47 6.76
N SER A 280 16.79 -12.34 6.09
CA SER A 280 16.83 -11.71 4.78
C SER A 280 15.93 -12.47 3.79
N TYR A 281 15.23 -11.73 2.97
CA TYR A 281 14.25 -12.28 2.05
C TYR A 281 14.29 -11.50 0.73
N ASN A 282 14.27 -12.22 -0.37
CA ASN A 282 14.07 -11.66 -1.69
C ASN A 282 13.21 -12.63 -2.49
N GLY A 283 11.94 -12.31 -2.63
CA GLY A 283 10.98 -13.22 -3.24
C GLY A 283 9.56 -12.68 -3.22
N TRP A 284 8.60 -13.57 -3.15
CA TRP A 284 7.18 -13.27 -3.25
C TRP A 284 6.44 -13.70 -1.99
N THR A 285 5.53 -12.86 -1.51
CA THR A 285 4.64 -13.19 -0.40
C THR A 285 3.17 -13.08 -0.82
N ASN A 286 2.39 -14.09 -0.45
CA ASN A 286 0.94 -14.10 -0.55
C ASN A 286 0.30 -14.25 0.84
N LYS A 287 1.04 -13.90 1.89
CA LYS A 287 0.56 -14.04 3.26
C LYS A 287 -0.70 -13.19 3.47
N PHE A 288 -1.78 -13.85 3.88
CA PHE A 288 -3.02 -13.25 4.31
C PHE A 288 -3.15 -13.34 5.82
N ILE A 289 -3.29 -12.21 6.49
CA ILE A 289 -3.37 -12.11 7.95
C ILE A 289 -4.75 -11.59 8.34
N PHE A 290 -5.45 -12.37 9.17
CA PHE A 290 -6.73 -12.04 9.77
C PHE A 290 -6.83 -12.70 11.16
N PRO A 291 -7.73 -12.26 12.06
CA PRO A 291 -7.86 -12.84 13.39
C PRO A 291 -8.32 -14.30 13.38
N PRO A 292 -7.82 -15.16 14.30
CA PRO A 292 -6.73 -14.88 15.23
C PRO A 292 -5.37 -15.02 14.57
N TYR A 293 -4.41 -14.18 14.92
CA TYR A 293 -3.04 -14.26 14.46
C TYR A 293 -2.07 -13.77 15.56
N ASP A 294 -1.02 -14.51 15.81
CA ASP A 294 0.01 -14.17 16.80
C ASP A 294 1.20 -13.49 16.10
N PHE A 295 1.34 -12.19 16.30
CA PHE A 295 2.45 -11.41 15.75
C PHE A 295 3.70 -11.61 16.60
N THR A 296 4.84 -11.78 15.93
CA THR A 296 6.10 -12.14 16.57
C THR A 296 7.17 -11.06 16.47
N VAL A 297 7.02 -10.09 15.56
CA VAL A 297 8.07 -9.11 15.26
C VAL A 297 7.73 -7.73 15.82
N ALA A 298 6.68 -7.09 15.32
CA ALA A 298 6.30 -5.76 15.75
C ALA A 298 5.47 -5.82 17.04
N ASN A 299 5.75 -4.91 17.97
CA ASN A 299 4.97 -4.74 19.19
C ASN A 299 4.06 -3.50 19.17
N SER A 300 4.20 -2.66 18.15
CA SER A 300 3.29 -1.58 17.85
C SER A 300 3.15 -1.38 16.34
N MET A 301 2.07 -0.72 15.89
CA MET A 301 1.88 -0.39 14.48
C MET A 301 1.17 0.92 14.28
N VAL A 302 1.48 1.56 13.16
CA VAL A 302 0.73 2.69 12.61
C VAL A 302 -0.09 2.21 11.41
N SER A 303 -1.34 2.62 11.33
CA SER A 303 -2.20 2.33 10.19
C SER A 303 -3.14 3.48 9.89
N ASN A 304 -3.55 3.64 8.64
CA ASN A 304 -4.72 4.45 8.31
C ASN A 304 -6.01 3.72 8.71
N PHE A 305 -7.13 4.43 8.74
CA PHE A 305 -8.46 3.81 8.80
C PHE A 305 -8.84 3.26 7.44
N HIS A 306 -9.15 1.97 7.37
CA HIS A 306 -9.39 1.23 6.13
C HIS A 306 -10.88 1.07 5.81
N MET A 307 -11.16 0.78 4.53
CA MET A 307 -12.53 0.52 4.06
C MET A 307 -13.11 -0.78 4.65
N PRO A 308 -14.44 -0.87 4.76
CA PRO A 308 -15.12 -2.12 5.10
C PRO A 308 -14.66 -3.27 4.17
N TYR A 309 -14.63 -4.48 4.69
CA TYR A 309 -14.27 -5.72 3.99
C TYR A 309 -12.82 -5.77 3.45
N SER A 310 -11.98 -4.79 3.71
CA SER A 310 -10.60 -4.80 3.21
C SER A 310 -9.69 -5.76 3.97
N THR A 311 -8.74 -6.36 3.27
CA THR A 311 -7.70 -7.21 3.88
C THR A 311 -6.86 -6.45 4.90
N MET A 312 -6.71 -5.14 4.70
CA MET A 312 -5.99 -4.25 5.62
C MET A 312 -6.73 -4.06 6.95
N LEU A 313 -8.05 -3.88 6.92
CA LEU A 313 -8.87 -3.85 8.15
C LEU A 313 -8.74 -5.16 8.92
N MET A 314 -8.75 -6.30 8.22
CA MET A 314 -8.59 -7.61 8.86
C MET A 314 -7.25 -7.75 9.56
N MET A 315 -6.18 -7.26 8.96
CA MET A 315 -4.84 -7.27 9.57
C MET A 315 -4.76 -6.37 10.79
N VAL A 316 -5.33 -5.15 10.72
CA VAL A 316 -5.40 -4.24 11.86
C VAL A 316 -6.21 -4.85 12.99
N ALA A 317 -7.35 -5.49 12.69
CA ALA A 317 -8.16 -6.19 13.69
C ALA A 317 -7.43 -7.41 14.29
N ALA A 318 -6.59 -8.09 13.51
CA ALA A 318 -5.74 -9.16 14.02
C ALA A 318 -4.68 -8.64 15.00
N PHE A 319 -4.11 -7.45 14.72
CA PHE A 319 -3.06 -6.86 15.54
C PHE A 319 -3.61 -6.21 16.82
N GLY A 320 -4.68 -5.43 16.69
CA GLY A 320 -5.23 -4.65 17.80
C GLY A 320 -6.27 -5.40 18.66
N GLY A 321 -6.73 -6.56 18.18
CA GLY A 321 -7.90 -7.25 18.74
C GLY A 321 -9.21 -6.81 18.06
N TYR A 322 -9.99 -7.79 17.63
CA TYR A 322 -11.18 -7.55 16.81
C TYR A 322 -12.17 -6.55 17.46
N GLU A 323 -12.58 -6.80 18.69
CA GLU A 323 -13.57 -5.96 19.40
C GLU A 323 -13.04 -4.54 19.62
N LEU A 324 -11.81 -4.40 20.12
CA LEU A 324 -11.21 -3.10 20.40
C LEU A 324 -11.05 -2.25 19.12
N ILE A 325 -10.66 -2.88 18.01
CA ILE A 325 -10.51 -2.17 16.73
C ILE A 325 -11.86 -1.72 16.20
N PHE A 326 -12.92 -2.53 16.31
CA PHE A 326 -14.26 -2.10 15.88
C PHE A 326 -14.82 -0.99 16.78
N ASP A 327 -14.56 -1.00 18.09
CA ASP A 327 -14.88 0.10 18.99
C ASP A 327 -14.12 1.38 18.62
N ALA A 328 -12.83 1.25 18.26
CA ALA A 328 -12.03 2.37 17.77
C ALA A 328 -12.56 2.93 16.44
N TYR A 329 -12.99 2.08 15.51
CA TYR A 329 -13.59 2.51 14.23
C TYR A 329 -14.93 3.21 14.45
N ASN A 330 -15.79 2.70 15.33
CA ASN A 330 -17.03 3.36 15.70
C ASN A 330 -16.77 4.74 16.35
N THR A 331 -15.76 4.83 17.21
CA THR A 331 -15.31 6.08 17.82
C THR A 331 -14.77 7.04 16.74
N ALA A 332 -13.97 6.55 15.80
CA ALA A 332 -13.41 7.35 14.69
C ALA A 332 -14.53 7.96 13.82
N ILE A 333 -15.56 7.18 13.48
CA ILE A 333 -16.70 7.66 12.70
C ILE A 333 -17.45 8.75 13.50
N LYS A 334 -17.73 8.51 14.78
CA LYS A 334 -18.42 9.47 15.66
C LYS A 334 -17.65 10.77 15.84
N GLU A 335 -16.32 10.69 15.95
CA GLU A 335 -15.43 11.83 16.16
C GLU A 335 -15.01 12.49 14.81
N GLY A 336 -15.52 12.02 13.66
CA GLY A 336 -15.27 12.61 12.36
C GLY A 336 -13.84 12.42 11.86
N TYR A 337 -13.20 11.28 12.15
CA TYR A 337 -11.92 10.92 11.51
C TYR A 337 -12.13 10.60 10.04
N HIS A 338 -11.12 10.88 9.23
CA HIS A 338 -11.13 10.58 7.82
C HIS A 338 -10.49 9.22 7.51
N PHE A 339 -11.07 8.53 6.53
CA PHE A 339 -10.71 7.18 6.11
C PHE A 339 -9.98 7.19 4.76
N GLY A 340 -9.28 6.10 4.47
CA GLY A 340 -8.59 5.88 3.21
C GLY A 340 -7.14 6.36 3.20
N ALA A 341 -6.53 6.37 2.01
CA ALA A 341 -5.11 6.64 1.83
C ALA A 341 -4.71 8.06 2.29
N TYR A 342 -5.59 9.03 2.07
CA TYR A 342 -5.39 10.43 2.49
C TYR A 342 -6.05 10.74 3.85
N GLY A 343 -6.59 9.74 4.51
CA GLY A 343 -7.26 9.89 5.80
C GLY A 343 -6.32 10.06 6.98
N ASP A 344 -6.90 9.90 8.16
CA ASP A 344 -6.19 9.99 9.44
C ASP A 344 -5.54 8.66 9.83
N ALA A 345 -4.75 8.68 10.88
CA ALA A 345 -3.99 7.52 11.34
C ALA A 345 -4.41 7.03 12.72
N MET A 346 -4.08 5.78 13.00
CA MET A 346 -4.10 5.18 14.33
C MET A 346 -2.70 4.66 14.67
N LEU A 347 -2.33 4.75 15.94
CA LEU A 347 -1.20 4.08 16.56
C LEU A 347 -1.75 3.03 17.52
N ILE A 348 -1.37 1.77 17.34
CA ILE A 348 -1.77 0.64 18.20
C ILE A 348 -0.54 0.20 19.00
N LEU A 349 -0.62 0.34 20.32
CA LEU A 349 0.42 0.05 21.29
C LEU A 349 0.20 -1.29 21.99
#